data_cc5728d8dc4a2853a9be7b8be2a737f2
#
_entry.id   cc5728d8dc4a2853a9be7b8be2a737f2
#
_cell.length_a   1.000
_cell.length_b   1.000
_cell.length_c   1.000
_cell.angle_alpha   90.00
_cell.angle_beta   90.00
_cell.angle_gamma   90.00
#
_symmetry.space_group_name_H-M   'P 1'
#
loop_
_entity.id
_entity.type
_entity.pdbx_description
1 polymer ?
#
loop_
_entity_poly.entity_id
_entity_poly.type
_entity_poly.pdbx_seq_one_letter_code
_entity_poly.pdbx_strand_id
1 'polypeptide(L)'
;MDVKILRLSDDYLEARLEGCSEALVNAIRRTILEEVPTLAIHEVFIFENSSPMFDEVLSNRLGLIPLRTPPGKYLPMDSQECLQGSSEKCFTSLSLDVSAGDSPLTVYSKHLVCRDEEVYPVYGNIPITRLPPGGKLRLEAVARLGRGRMHAKWQPASLATYSFTDSPDTFVFRLESTGSLPSIEVFRQALDILRDKFKTLLDSLTLPEVEEKRGGEEGVAFGEEGGR
;
A
#
# COMPACT_ATOMS: atom_id res chain seq x y z
N MET A 1 -9.43 -22.91 -8.29
CA MET A 1 -8.72 -21.66 -8.62
C MET A 1 -7.24 -21.98 -8.73
N ASP A 2 -6.63 -21.62 -9.83
CA ASP A 2 -5.22 -21.88 -10.11
C ASP A 2 -4.54 -20.57 -10.58
N VAL A 3 -3.23 -20.42 -10.28
CA VAL A 3 -2.44 -19.24 -10.63
C VAL A 3 -1.18 -19.72 -11.37
N LYS A 4 -1.07 -19.34 -12.63
CA LYS A 4 0.09 -19.66 -13.47
C LYS A 4 0.84 -18.36 -13.79
N ILE A 5 2.07 -18.24 -13.29
CA ILE A 5 2.95 -17.12 -13.63
C ILE A 5 3.43 -17.29 -15.07
N LEU A 6 3.16 -16.31 -15.92
CA LEU A 6 3.56 -16.28 -17.33
C LEU A 6 4.88 -15.52 -17.51
N ARG A 7 5.04 -14.42 -16.77
CA ARG A 7 6.26 -13.59 -16.79
C ARG A 7 6.50 -13.00 -15.40
N LEU A 8 7.75 -12.99 -14.96
CA LEU A 8 8.15 -12.44 -13.67
C LEU A 8 9.51 -11.75 -13.79
N SER A 9 9.56 -10.50 -13.28
CA SER A 9 10.78 -9.75 -12.98
C SER A 9 10.57 -8.96 -11.71
N ASP A 10 11.59 -8.26 -11.21
CA ASP A 10 11.47 -7.46 -9.99
C ASP A 10 10.39 -6.39 -10.09
N ASP A 11 10.24 -5.78 -11.25
CA ASP A 11 9.31 -4.68 -11.54
C ASP A 11 8.02 -5.12 -12.23
N TYR A 12 7.94 -6.35 -12.80
CA TYR A 12 6.80 -6.78 -13.60
C TYR A 12 6.36 -8.20 -13.29
N LEU A 13 5.04 -8.41 -13.18
CA LEU A 13 4.40 -9.71 -13.03
C LEU A 13 3.25 -9.83 -14.01
N GLU A 14 3.23 -10.93 -14.77
CA GLU A 14 2.08 -11.36 -15.57
C GLU A 14 1.67 -12.77 -15.13
N ALA A 15 0.41 -12.93 -14.76
CA ALA A 15 -0.13 -14.20 -14.27
C ALA A 15 -1.48 -14.51 -14.91
N ARG A 16 -1.70 -15.78 -15.22
CA ARG A 16 -3.02 -16.31 -15.60
C ARG A 16 -3.71 -16.81 -14.34
N LEU A 17 -4.93 -16.32 -14.11
CA LEU A 17 -5.80 -16.71 -13.01
C LEU A 17 -6.95 -17.52 -13.57
N GLU A 18 -7.09 -18.78 -13.17
CA GLU A 18 -8.09 -19.71 -13.67
C GLU A 18 -9.07 -20.14 -12.57
N GLY A 19 -10.35 -20.31 -12.91
CA GLY A 19 -11.39 -20.71 -11.97
C GLY A 19 -11.70 -19.63 -10.93
N CYS A 20 -11.66 -18.34 -11.30
CA CYS A 20 -11.99 -17.21 -10.43
C CYS A 20 -13.03 -16.31 -11.09
N SER A 21 -13.74 -15.54 -10.25
CA SER A 21 -14.68 -14.54 -10.73
C SER A 21 -13.98 -13.21 -11.01
N GLU A 22 -14.55 -12.40 -11.91
CA GLU A 22 -14.09 -11.04 -12.16
C GLU A 22 -14.06 -10.20 -10.87
N ALA A 23 -15.06 -10.36 -9.99
CA ALA A 23 -15.12 -9.66 -8.71
C ALA A 23 -13.87 -9.91 -7.85
N LEU A 24 -13.37 -11.17 -7.81
CA LEU A 24 -12.16 -11.51 -7.07
C LEU A 24 -10.92 -10.89 -7.72
N VAL A 25 -10.80 -10.96 -9.05
CA VAL A 25 -9.66 -10.39 -9.78
C VAL A 25 -9.61 -8.87 -9.59
N ASN A 26 -10.77 -8.19 -9.64
CA ASN A 26 -10.87 -6.77 -9.38
C ASN A 26 -10.57 -6.44 -7.90
N ALA A 27 -10.97 -7.29 -6.95
CA ALA A 27 -10.62 -7.12 -5.55
C ALA A 27 -9.09 -7.18 -5.34
N ILE A 28 -8.40 -8.13 -5.98
CA ILE A 28 -6.93 -8.21 -5.97
C ILE A 28 -6.32 -6.93 -6.54
N ARG A 29 -6.76 -6.49 -7.71
CA ARG A 29 -6.29 -5.26 -8.36
C ARG A 29 -6.43 -4.03 -7.44
N ARG A 30 -7.60 -3.85 -6.84
CA ARG A 30 -7.86 -2.72 -5.93
C ARG A 30 -7.02 -2.83 -4.67
N THR A 31 -6.89 -4.01 -4.10
CA THR A 31 -6.06 -4.23 -2.90
C THR A 31 -4.59 -3.88 -3.17
N ILE A 32 -4.06 -4.21 -4.34
CA ILE A 32 -2.72 -3.80 -4.77
C ILE A 32 -2.59 -2.28 -4.73
N LEU A 33 -3.49 -1.56 -5.38
CA LEU A 33 -3.38 -0.10 -5.52
C LEU A 33 -3.67 0.67 -4.23
N GLU A 34 -4.56 0.15 -3.37
CA GLU A 34 -5.12 0.90 -2.24
C GLU A 34 -4.55 0.47 -0.89
N GLU A 35 -4.18 -0.81 -0.71
CA GLU A 35 -3.96 -1.38 0.63
C GLU A 35 -2.54 -1.89 0.89
N VAL A 36 -1.79 -2.30 -0.13
CA VAL A 36 -0.41 -2.74 0.06
C VAL A 36 0.44 -1.56 0.50
N PRO A 37 1.10 -1.65 1.68
CA PRO A 37 1.81 -0.51 2.23
C PRO A 37 3.20 -0.34 1.63
N THR A 38 3.60 0.94 1.40
CA THR A 38 4.95 1.32 0.99
C THR A 38 5.45 2.53 1.75
N LEU A 39 6.77 2.72 1.81
CA LEU A 39 7.41 3.93 2.35
C LEU A 39 7.33 5.08 1.34
N ALA A 40 6.98 6.27 1.83
CA ALA A 40 7.12 7.51 1.09
C ALA A 40 7.47 8.66 2.04
N ILE A 41 8.18 9.67 1.54
CA ILE A 41 8.46 10.89 2.29
C ILE A 41 7.12 11.57 2.62
N HIS A 42 6.91 11.83 3.91
CA HIS A 42 5.66 12.38 4.45
C HIS A 42 5.82 13.80 5.01
N GLU A 43 6.93 14.05 5.66
CA GLU A 43 7.28 15.36 6.24
C GLU A 43 8.66 15.79 5.72
N VAL A 44 8.85 17.08 5.48
CA VAL A 44 10.12 17.64 5.02
C VAL A 44 10.43 18.89 5.85
N PHE A 45 11.61 18.95 6.44
CA PHE A 45 12.15 20.07 7.17
C PHE A 45 13.25 20.71 6.32
N ILE A 46 12.99 21.88 5.75
CA ILE A 46 13.92 22.61 4.88
C ILE A 46 14.66 23.64 5.69
N PHE A 47 15.97 23.51 5.80
CA PHE A 47 16.85 24.44 6.53
C PHE A 47 17.41 25.54 5.61
N GLU A 48 17.69 25.19 4.35
CA GLU A 48 18.21 26.11 3.35
C GLU A 48 17.77 25.66 1.95
N ASN A 49 17.20 26.59 1.19
CA ASN A 49 16.79 26.37 -0.21
C ASN A 49 17.14 27.58 -1.08
N SER A 50 18.27 27.52 -1.77
CA SER A 50 18.69 28.54 -2.73
C SER A 50 18.22 28.23 -4.15
N SER A 51 17.38 27.19 -4.35
CA SER A 51 16.84 26.86 -5.67
C SER A 51 15.70 27.82 -6.05
N PRO A 52 15.38 27.97 -7.35
CA PRO A 52 14.23 28.76 -7.78
C PRO A 52 12.87 28.10 -7.49
N MET A 53 12.87 26.91 -6.88
CA MET A 53 11.66 26.15 -6.58
C MET A 53 11.19 26.46 -5.15
N PHE A 54 9.90 26.77 -4.99
CA PHE A 54 9.30 26.98 -3.68
C PHE A 54 9.29 25.69 -2.85
N ASP A 55 9.36 25.82 -1.52
CA ASP A 55 9.47 24.72 -0.58
C ASP A 55 8.30 23.72 -0.67
N GLU A 56 7.09 24.18 -0.93
CA GLU A 56 5.90 23.35 -1.10
C GLU A 56 6.00 22.47 -2.34
N VAL A 57 6.48 23.02 -3.46
CA VAL A 57 6.68 22.27 -4.72
C VAL A 57 7.81 21.26 -4.56
N LEU A 58 8.90 21.69 -3.89
CA LEU A 58 10.03 20.81 -3.58
C LEU A 58 9.59 19.64 -2.70
N SER A 59 8.83 19.90 -1.64
CA SER A 59 8.29 18.88 -0.74
C SER A 59 7.35 17.91 -1.42
N ASN A 60 6.49 18.40 -2.34
CA ASN A 60 5.62 17.56 -3.16
C ASN A 60 6.45 16.61 -4.05
N ARG A 61 7.47 17.14 -4.74
CA ARG A 61 8.36 16.33 -5.59
C ARG A 61 9.10 15.26 -4.80
N LEU A 62 9.62 15.60 -3.62
CA LEU A 62 10.28 14.66 -2.72
C LEU A 62 9.32 13.54 -2.28
N GLY A 63 8.08 13.89 -1.95
CA GLY A 63 7.05 12.93 -1.56
C GLY A 63 6.72 11.89 -2.65
N LEU A 64 6.91 12.21 -3.92
CA LEU A 64 6.63 11.33 -5.06
C LEU A 64 7.82 10.45 -5.47
N ILE A 65 8.98 10.58 -4.83
CA ILE A 65 10.14 9.71 -5.10
C ILE A 65 9.87 8.33 -4.49
N PRO A 66 9.82 7.25 -5.29
CA PRO A 66 9.64 5.91 -4.76
C PRO A 66 10.86 5.48 -3.94
N LEU A 67 10.59 5.01 -2.71
CA LEU A 67 11.60 4.51 -1.79
C LEU A 67 11.54 2.99 -1.71
N ARG A 68 12.70 2.33 -1.67
CA ARG A 68 12.77 0.90 -1.35
C ARG A 68 12.17 0.65 0.01
N THR A 69 11.27 -0.31 0.10
CA THR A 69 10.52 -0.64 1.31
C THR A 69 10.92 -2.04 1.77
N PRO A 70 11.70 -2.21 2.85
CA PRO A 70 12.00 -3.52 3.40
C PRO A 70 10.72 -4.13 4.03
N PRO A 71 10.31 -5.34 3.59
CA PRO A 71 9.09 -5.96 4.08
C PRO A 71 9.14 -6.24 5.59
N GLY A 72 8.05 -5.91 6.29
CA GLY A 72 7.89 -6.23 7.73
C GLY A 72 8.75 -5.42 8.70
N LYS A 73 9.61 -4.52 8.23
CA LYS A 73 10.51 -3.72 9.08
C LYS A 73 9.80 -2.52 9.73
N TYR A 74 8.88 -1.90 9.00
CA TYR A 74 8.14 -0.72 9.43
C TYR A 74 6.68 -1.01 9.69
N LEU A 75 6.09 -0.25 10.62
CA LEU A 75 4.66 -0.32 10.95
C LEU A 75 3.89 0.75 10.16
N PRO A 76 2.68 0.44 9.69
CA PRO A 76 1.82 1.42 9.05
C PRO A 76 1.55 2.61 9.98
N MET A 77 1.54 3.82 9.43
CA MET A 77 1.35 5.06 10.20
C MET A 77 -0.01 5.13 10.92
N ASP A 78 -1.00 4.36 10.47
CA ASP A 78 -2.32 4.21 11.07
C ASP A 78 -2.40 3.10 12.13
N SER A 79 -1.28 2.43 12.47
CA SER A 79 -1.22 1.45 13.56
C SER A 79 -1.32 2.13 14.93
N GLN A 80 -1.85 1.41 15.93
CA GLN A 80 -1.99 1.94 17.29
C GLN A 80 -0.64 2.37 17.88
N GLU A 81 0.41 1.59 17.64
CA GLU A 81 1.77 1.89 18.12
C GLU A 81 2.31 3.20 17.53
N CYS A 82 2.05 3.45 16.24
CA CYS A 82 2.50 4.68 15.59
C CYS A 82 1.66 5.90 15.98
N LEU A 83 0.38 5.74 16.23
CA LEU A 83 -0.50 6.80 16.72
C LEU A 83 -0.14 7.23 18.15
N GLN A 84 0.36 6.30 18.97
CA GLN A 84 0.83 6.58 20.33
C GLN A 84 2.26 7.11 20.40
N GLY A 85 2.97 7.15 19.25
CA GLY A 85 4.36 7.62 19.18
C GLY A 85 5.38 6.74 19.89
N SER A 86 5.04 5.46 20.13
CA SER A 86 5.80 4.57 21.02
C SER A 86 6.86 3.71 20.32
N SER A 87 7.02 3.78 18.98
CA SER A 87 7.91 2.86 18.25
C SER A 87 8.80 3.56 17.23
N GLU A 88 10.10 3.25 17.26
CA GLU A 88 11.08 3.67 16.24
C GLU A 88 10.78 3.05 14.85
N LYS A 89 9.92 2.01 14.79
CA LYS A 89 9.51 1.39 13.53
C LYS A 89 8.47 2.17 12.75
N CYS A 90 8.04 3.34 13.24
CA CYS A 90 6.99 4.14 12.62
C CYS A 90 7.49 5.09 11.53
N PHE A 91 8.79 5.33 11.47
CA PHE A 91 9.38 6.24 10.48
C PHE A 91 10.87 5.96 10.28
N THR A 92 11.41 6.50 9.19
CA THR A 92 12.86 6.63 8.98
C THR A 92 13.17 8.03 8.45
N SER A 93 14.38 8.53 8.70
CA SER A 93 14.82 9.85 8.26
C SER A 93 15.78 9.76 7.09
N LEU A 94 15.64 10.69 6.16
CA LEU A 94 16.57 10.93 5.06
C LEU A 94 17.11 12.34 5.17
N SER A 95 18.38 12.52 4.82
CA SER A 95 19.02 13.85 4.77
C SER A 95 19.47 14.17 3.35
N LEU A 96 19.47 15.45 3.01
CA LEU A 96 20.05 15.97 1.79
C LEU A 96 20.82 17.24 2.13
N ASP A 97 22.12 17.27 1.81
CA ASP A 97 22.98 18.46 1.95
C ASP A 97 23.84 18.56 0.69
N VAL A 98 23.51 19.49 -0.19
CA VAL A 98 24.16 19.67 -1.50
C VAL A 98 24.41 21.14 -1.73
N SER A 99 25.66 21.46 -2.12
CA SER A 99 26.09 22.82 -2.48
C SER A 99 26.60 22.83 -3.91
N ALA A 100 26.17 23.83 -4.69
CA ALA A 100 26.71 24.10 -6.01
C ALA A 100 28.01 24.91 -5.87
N GLY A 101 29.02 24.57 -6.71
CA GLY A 101 30.21 25.38 -6.86
C GLY A 101 29.98 26.59 -7.79
N ASP A 102 30.96 26.92 -8.62
CA ASP A 102 30.92 28.05 -9.56
C ASP A 102 29.97 27.84 -10.75
N SER A 103 29.42 26.62 -10.91
CA SER A 103 28.49 26.28 -11.97
C SER A 103 27.15 25.75 -11.43
N PRO A 104 26.04 25.91 -12.16
CA PRO A 104 24.75 25.36 -11.75
C PRO A 104 24.79 23.84 -11.56
N LEU A 105 24.16 23.33 -10.49
CA LEU A 105 24.13 21.90 -10.16
C LEU A 105 22.70 21.37 -10.14
N THR A 106 22.45 20.25 -10.82
CA THR A 106 21.19 19.52 -10.70
C THR A 106 21.26 18.56 -9.52
N VAL A 107 20.31 18.71 -8.60
CA VAL A 107 20.14 17.81 -7.46
C VAL A 107 19.24 16.65 -7.87
N TYR A 108 19.71 15.43 -7.65
CA TYR A 108 19.02 14.20 -7.99
C TYR A 108 18.64 13.40 -6.74
N SER A 109 17.71 12.47 -6.89
CA SER A 109 17.27 11.56 -5.82
C SER A 109 18.40 10.77 -5.16
N LYS A 110 19.47 10.43 -5.88
CA LYS A 110 20.67 9.78 -5.33
C LYS A 110 21.41 10.57 -4.25
N HIS A 111 21.15 11.88 -4.13
CA HIS A 111 21.74 12.71 -3.07
C HIS A 111 20.98 12.62 -1.74
N LEU A 112 19.80 11.97 -1.73
CA LEU A 112 19.11 11.63 -0.49
C LEU A 112 19.83 10.46 0.18
N VAL A 113 20.29 10.68 1.41
CA VAL A 113 20.95 9.66 2.22
C VAL A 113 20.00 9.28 3.35
N CYS A 114 19.62 8.01 3.40
CA CYS A 114 18.77 7.50 4.47
C CYS A 114 19.61 7.02 5.65
N ARG A 115 19.10 7.17 6.87
CA ARG A 115 19.69 6.59 8.08
C ARG A 115 19.69 5.06 8.05
N ASP A 116 18.67 4.48 7.43
CA ASP A 116 18.52 3.03 7.21
C ASP A 116 19.03 2.66 5.82
N GLU A 117 20.09 1.87 5.74
CA GLU A 117 20.74 1.47 4.48
C GLU A 117 19.83 0.63 3.56
N GLU A 118 18.80 -0.02 4.11
CA GLU A 118 17.82 -0.78 3.32
C GLU A 118 16.75 0.12 2.66
N VAL A 119 16.69 1.40 3.04
CA VAL A 119 15.76 2.39 2.50
C VAL A 119 16.53 3.41 1.67
N TYR A 120 16.24 3.45 0.38
CA TYR A 120 16.90 4.35 -0.57
C TYR A 120 15.94 4.69 -1.72
N PRO A 121 16.16 5.80 -2.44
CA PRO A 121 15.43 6.09 -3.67
C PRO A 121 15.64 5.00 -4.70
N VAL A 122 14.57 4.38 -5.19
CA VAL A 122 14.64 3.29 -6.20
C VAL A 122 15.38 3.72 -7.45
N TYR A 123 15.12 4.95 -7.89
CA TYR A 123 15.75 5.56 -9.05
C TYR A 123 16.64 6.72 -8.61
N GLY A 124 17.95 6.60 -8.78
CA GLY A 124 18.92 7.62 -8.36
C GLY A 124 19.00 8.84 -9.28
N ASN A 125 18.36 8.82 -10.45
CA ASN A 125 18.44 9.82 -11.49
C ASN A 125 17.19 10.73 -11.60
N ILE A 126 16.29 10.69 -10.64
CA ILE A 126 15.12 11.58 -10.60
C ILE A 126 15.62 12.99 -10.26
N PRO A 127 15.43 14.00 -11.15
CA PRO A 127 15.85 15.37 -10.86
C PRO A 127 14.89 16.00 -9.83
N ILE A 128 15.43 16.49 -8.72
CA ILE A 128 14.67 17.16 -7.66
C ILE A 128 14.55 18.65 -7.97
N THR A 129 15.68 19.34 -8.07
CA THR A 129 15.77 20.76 -8.41
C THR A 129 17.11 21.09 -9.05
N ARG A 130 17.30 22.35 -9.47
CA ARG A 130 18.57 22.86 -9.98
C ARG A 130 19.02 24.05 -9.15
N LEU A 131 20.21 23.96 -8.60
CA LEU A 131 20.82 25.04 -7.84
C LEU A 131 21.56 26.01 -8.77
N PRO A 132 21.48 27.33 -8.53
CA PRO A 132 22.35 28.31 -9.18
C PRO A 132 23.79 28.16 -8.69
N PRO A 133 24.77 28.82 -9.33
CA PRO A 133 26.13 28.90 -8.82
C PRO A 133 26.16 29.40 -7.36
N GLY A 134 26.93 28.74 -6.48
CA GLY A 134 26.99 29.05 -5.05
C GLY A 134 25.73 28.72 -4.25
N GLY A 135 24.68 28.21 -4.90
CA GLY A 135 23.43 27.84 -4.22
C GLY A 135 23.55 26.58 -3.38
N LYS A 136 22.72 26.48 -2.36
CA LYS A 136 22.70 25.36 -1.41
C LYS A 136 21.28 24.85 -1.18
N LEU A 137 21.16 23.52 -1.00
CA LEU A 137 19.95 22.87 -0.55
C LEU A 137 20.28 21.95 0.61
N ARG A 138 19.68 22.23 1.78
CA ARG A 138 19.80 21.42 2.98
C ARG A 138 18.44 21.16 3.58
N LEU A 139 18.11 19.87 3.73
CA LEU A 139 16.84 19.43 4.29
C LEU A 139 16.96 18.09 5.01
N GLU A 140 15.98 17.81 5.86
CA GLU A 140 15.69 16.50 6.41
C GLU A 140 14.27 16.10 6.02
N ALA A 141 14.09 14.83 5.68
CA ALA A 141 12.82 14.26 5.28
C ALA A 141 12.49 13.04 6.14
N VAL A 142 11.24 12.91 6.53
CA VAL A 142 10.74 11.76 7.30
C VAL A 142 9.87 10.93 6.38
N ALA A 143 10.25 9.66 6.18
CA ALA A 143 9.47 8.68 5.45
C ALA A 143 8.66 7.82 6.41
N ARG A 144 7.39 7.57 6.05
CA ARG A 144 6.45 6.72 6.79
C ARG A 144 5.84 5.68 5.89
N LEU A 145 5.48 4.53 6.48
CA LEU A 145 4.74 3.48 5.78
C LEU A 145 3.27 3.84 5.73
N GLY A 146 2.73 4.00 4.53
CA GLY A 146 1.33 4.33 4.29
C GLY A 146 0.73 3.48 3.18
N ARG A 147 -0.53 3.75 2.83
CA ARG A 147 -1.30 2.99 1.83
C ARG A 147 -1.81 3.89 0.73
N GLY A 148 -1.98 3.34 -0.48
CA GLY A 148 -2.45 4.08 -1.65
C GLY A 148 -3.80 4.77 -1.47
N ARG A 149 -4.70 4.22 -0.66
CA ARG A 149 -5.98 4.85 -0.29
C ARG A 149 -5.83 6.18 0.45
N MET A 150 -4.69 6.41 1.13
CA MET A 150 -4.41 7.66 1.85
C MET A 150 -3.88 8.73 0.90
N HIS A 151 -2.96 8.34 0.01
CA HIS A 151 -2.42 9.20 -1.04
C HIS A 151 -1.67 8.36 -2.08
N ALA A 152 -1.71 8.77 -3.36
CA ALA A 152 -1.08 8.05 -4.48
C ALA A 152 0.43 7.85 -4.33
N LYS A 153 1.14 8.66 -3.53
CA LYS A 153 2.57 8.50 -3.25
C LYS A 153 2.93 7.16 -2.60
N TRP A 154 1.96 6.50 -1.96
CA TRP A 154 2.10 5.19 -1.34
C TRP A 154 1.60 4.03 -2.21
N GLN A 155 1.27 4.28 -3.47
CA GLN A 155 0.91 3.19 -4.38
C GLN A 155 2.15 2.38 -4.75
N PRO A 156 2.14 1.05 -4.54
CA PRO A 156 3.28 0.18 -4.83
C PRO A 156 3.42 -0.13 -6.32
N ALA A 157 2.38 0.13 -7.10
CA ALA A 157 2.29 -0.22 -8.51
C ALA A 157 1.90 0.98 -9.38
N SER A 158 2.59 1.14 -10.50
CA SER A 158 2.23 2.07 -11.58
C SER A 158 1.10 1.51 -12.43
N LEU A 159 1.03 0.18 -12.57
CA LEU A 159 0.02 -0.53 -13.32
C LEU A 159 -0.46 -1.75 -12.54
N ALA A 160 -1.79 -1.89 -12.40
CA ALA A 160 -2.45 -3.13 -11.98
C ALA A 160 -3.71 -3.29 -12.82
N THR A 161 -3.70 -4.24 -13.76
CA THR A 161 -4.78 -4.46 -14.73
C THR A 161 -5.04 -5.94 -14.94
N TYR A 162 -6.21 -6.25 -15.49
CA TYR A 162 -6.50 -7.59 -15.97
C TYR A 162 -7.22 -7.52 -17.32
N SER A 163 -7.08 -8.56 -18.11
CA SER A 163 -7.80 -8.75 -19.37
C SER A 163 -8.54 -10.07 -19.35
N PHE A 164 -9.69 -10.08 -20.00
CA PHE A 164 -10.47 -11.30 -20.24
C PHE A 164 -9.76 -12.19 -21.25
N THR A 165 -10.01 -13.49 -21.14
CA THR A 165 -9.65 -14.49 -22.14
C THR A 165 -10.93 -15.02 -22.79
N ASP A 166 -10.80 -16.00 -23.69
CA ASP A 166 -11.97 -16.66 -24.31
C ASP A 166 -12.80 -17.47 -23.28
N SER A 167 -12.23 -17.79 -22.13
CA SER A 167 -12.89 -18.48 -21.02
C SER A 167 -13.41 -17.48 -19.99
N PRO A 168 -14.69 -17.55 -19.55
CA PRO A 168 -15.33 -16.55 -18.70
C PRO A 168 -14.77 -16.51 -17.27
N ASP A 169 -14.07 -17.54 -16.82
CA ASP A 169 -13.48 -17.69 -15.49
C ASP A 169 -11.94 -17.61 -15.50
N THR A 170 -11.35 -17.17 -16.62
CA THR A 170 -9.91 -17.08 -16.80
C THR A 170 -9.49 -15.67 -17.19
N PHE A 171 -8.51 -15.13 -16.49
CA PHE A 171 -8.02 -13.75 -16.65
C PHE A 171 -6.50 -13.73 -16.78
N VAL A 172 -5.98 -12.77 -17.54
CA VAL A 172 -4.56 -12.45 -17.54
C VAL A 172 -4.37 -11.16 -16.73
N PHE A 173 -3.72 -11.29 -15.59
CA PHE A 173 -3.41 -10.20 -14.68
C PHE A 173 -2.01 -9.66 -14.95
N ARG A 174 -1.86 -8.32 -14.97
CA ARG A 174 -0.58 -7.63 -15.17
C ARG A 174 -0.37 -6.62 -14.07
N LEU A 175 0.81 -6.65 -13.50
CA LEU A 175 1.27 -5.76 -12.44
C LEU A 175 2.63 -5.19 -12.80
N GLU A 176 2.77 -3.86 -12.73
CA GLU A 176 4.05 -3.17 -12.83
C GLU A 176 4.31 -2.43 -11.52
N SER A 177 5.38 -2.81 -10.83
CA SER A 177 5.78 -2.19 -9.58
C SER A 177 6.43 -0.82 -9.80
N THR A 178 6.27 0.09 -8.84
CA THR A 178 7.07 1.34 -8.76
C THR A 178 8.54 1.08 -8.38
N GLY A 179 8.90 -0.19 -8.08
CA GLY A 179 10.21 -0.58 -7.56
C GLY A 179 10.34 -0.48 -6.04
N SER A 180 9.35 0.09 -5.34
CA SER A 180 9.36 0.15 -3.87
C SER A 180 9.37 -1.24 -3.24
N LEU A 181 8.66 -2.19 -3.84
CA LEU A 181 8.63 -3.61 -3.52
C LEU A 181 8.79 -4.42 -4.81
N PRO A 182 9.35 -5.63 -4.78
CA PRO A 182 9.31 -6.55 -5.91
C PRO A 182 7.86 -6.85 -6.33
N SER A 183 7.60 -7.01 -7.62
CA SER A 183 6.26 -7.24 -8.16
C SER A 183 5.55 -8.45 -7.53
N ILE A 184 6.27 -9.54 -7.31
CA ILE A 184 5.74 -10.76 -6.67
C ILE A 184 5.37 -10.49 -5.20
N GLU A 185 6.13 -9.65 -4.49
CA GLU A 185 5.86 -9.31 -3.10
C GLU A 185 4.62 -8.42 -2.99
N VAL A 186 4.44 -7.47 -3.91
CA VAL A 186 3.22 -6.66 -4.01
C VAL A 186 1.99 -7.55 -4.20
N PHE A 187 2.08 -8.51 -5.13
CA PHE A 187 0.99 -9.44 -5.41
C PHE A 187 0.67 -10.33 -4.20
N ARG A 188 1.71 -10.89 -3.55
CA ARG A 188 1.59 -11.72 -2.36
C ARG A 188 0.95 -10.97 -1.19
N GLN A 189 1.44 -9.77 -0.87
CA GLN A 189 0.89 -8.95 0.21
C GLN A 189 -0.58 -8.59 -0.04
N ALA A 190 -0.97 -8.34 -1.29
CA ALA A 190 -2.37 -8.08 -1.61
C ALA A 190 -3.27 -9.29 -1.31
N LEU A 191 -2.81 -10.51 -1.62
CA LEU A 191 -3.54 -11.74 -1.30
C LEU A 191 -3.61 -11.98 0.22
N ASP A 192 -2.51 -11.74 0.94
CA ASP A 192 -2.48 -11.86 2.40
C ASP A 192 -3.44 -10.86 3.05
N ILE A 193 -3.48 -9.60 2.60
CA ILE A 193 -4.42 -8.59 3.08
C ILE A 193 -5.88 -9.01 2.84
N LEU A 194 -6.20 -9.54 1.66
CA LEU A 194 -7.54 -10.04 1.36
C LEU A 194 -7.92 -11.20 2.27
N ARG A 195 -7.03 -12.19 2.42
CA ARG A 195 -7.23 -13.33 3.32
C ARG A 195 -7.53 -12.86 4.74
N ASP A 196 -6.73 -11.94 5.27
CA ASP A 196 -6.88 -11.45 6.64
C ASP A 196 -8.17 -10.63 6.82
N LYS A 197 -8.61 -9.87 5.82
CA LYS A 197 -9.92 -9.19 5.82
C LYS A 197 -11.08 -10.18 5.89
N PHE A 198 -11.05 -11.25 5.09
CA PHE A 198 -12.08 -12.29 5.13
C PHE A 198 -12.06 -13.05 6.44
N LYS A 199 -10.88 -13.34 6.99
CA LYS A 199 -10.75 -13.96 8.31
C LYS A 199 -11.36 -13.08 9.41
N THR A 200 -11.02 -11.81 9.45
CA THR A 200 -11.59 -10.85 10.40
C THR A 200 -13.12 -10.78 10.28
N LEU A 201 -13.64 -10.79 9.06
CA LEU A 201 -15.08 -10.80 8.82
C LEU A 201 -15.74 -12.08 9.38
N LEU A 202 -15.14 -13.24 9.14
CA LEU A 202 -15.62 -14.52 9.68
C LEU A 202 -15.60 -14.54 11.21
N ASP A 203 -14.51 -14.06 11.80
CA ASP A 203 -14.34 -14.01 13.27
C ASP A 203 -15.34 -13.03 13.93
N SER A 204 -15.83 -12.03 13.19
CA SER A 204 -16.83 -11.06 13.66
C SER A 204 -18.27 -11.51 13.49
N LEU A 205 -18.53 -12.63 12.79
CA LEU A 205 -19.87 -13.17 12.62
C LEU A 205 -20.36 -13.79 13.95
N THR A 206 -21.23 -13.07 14.65
CA THR A 206 -22.02 -13.61 15.77
C THR A 206 -23.32 -14.18 15.21
N LEU A 207 -23.51 -15.49 15.31
CA LEU A 207 -24.78 -16.10 14.99
C LEU A 207 -25.79 -15.68 16.08
N PRO A 208 -27.02 -15.24 15.72
CA PRO A 208 -28.07 -15.00 16.73
C PRO A 208 -28.35 -16.33 17.43
N GLU A 209 -28.43 -16.30 18.77
CA GLU A 209 -28.96 -17.44 19.55
C GLU A 209 -30.38 -17.75 19.03
N VAL A 210 -30.54 -18.93 18.42
CA VAL A 210 -31.84 -19.42 18.02
C VAL A 210 -32.52 -19.83 19.31
N GLU A 211 -33.38 -18.99 19.91
CA GLU A 211 -34.31 -19.40 20.94
C GLU A 211 -35.18 -20.51 20.35
N GLU A 212 -34.88 -21.78 20.68
CA GLU A 212 -35.82 -22.88 20.52
C GLU A 212 -37.05 -22.55 21.34
N LYS A 213 -38.09 -21.99 20.68
CA LYS A 213 -39.44 -21.98 21.25
C LYS A 213 -39.84 -23.44 21.40
N ARG A 214 -39.60 -24.01 22.61
CA ARG A 214 -40.25 -25.22 23.03
C ARG A 214 -41.76 -24.96 22.91
N GLY A 215 -42.37 -25.53 21.88
CA GLY A 215 -43.82 -25.53 21.72
C GLY A 215 -44.47 -26.16 22.94
N GLY A 216 -45.11 -25.33 23.74
CA GLY A 216 -46.04 -25.81 24.73
C GLY A 216 -47.20 -26.46 23.97
N GLU A 217 -47.36 -27.76 24.13
CA GLU A 217 -48.58 -28.48 23.80
C GLU A 217 -49.68 -27.97 24.76
N GLU A 218 -50.43 -26.96 24.33
CA GLU A 218 -51.74 -26.71 24.94
C GLU A 218 -52.74 -27.73 24.35
N GLY A 219 -52.99 -28.76 25.15
CA GLY A 219 -54.07 -29.73 24.91
C GLY A 219 -55.42 -29.04 24.89
N VAL A 220 -56.02 -28.97 23.70
CA VAL A 220 -57.44 -28.61 23.55
C VAL A 220 -58.27 -29.81 23.99
N ALA A 221 -58.81 -29.73 25.20
CA ALA A 221 -59.85 -30.66 25.70
C ALA A 221 -61.14 -30.40 24.90
N PHE A 222 -61.51 -31.33 24.05
CA PHE A 222 -62.88 -31.38 23.48
C PHE A 222 -63.83 -31.80 24.57
N GLY A 223 -64.67 -30.84 25.05
CA GLY A 223 -65.84 -31.12 25.84
C GLY A 223 -66.92 -31.78 25.00
N GLU A 224 -67.26 -33.01 25.36
CA GLU A 224 -68.53 -33.65 24.94
C GLU A 224 -69.68 -32.94 25.65
N GLU A 225 -70.53 -32.29 24.97
CA GLU A 225 -71.88 -32.02 25.42
C GLU A 225 -72.88 -32.88 24.66
N GLY A 226 -73.45 -33.80 25.42
CA GLY A 226 -74.54 -34.67 25.00
C GLY A 226 -75.91 -34.02 25.03
N GLY A 227 -76.71 -34.43 24.07
CA GLY A 227 -78.09 -34.80 24.20
C GLY A 227 -79.19 -33.75 24.46
N ARG A 228 -79.97 -33.50 23.49
CA ARG A 228 -81.42 -33.80 23.42
C ARG A 228 -81.98 -33.32 22.13
#